data_fbb7cbddcd3d9e2d7091ed3bde0cc8da
#
_entry.id   fbb7cbddcd3d9e2d7091ed3bde0cc8da
#
_cell.length_a   1.000
_cell.length_b   1.000
_cell.length_c   1.000
_cell.angle_alpha   90.00
_cell.angle_beta   90.00
_cell.angle_gamma   90.00
#
_symmetry.space_group_name_H-M   'P 1'
#
loop_
_entity.id
_entity.type
_entity.pdbx_description
1 polymer ?
#
loop_
_entity_poly.entity_id
_entity_poly.type
_entity_poly.pdbx_seq_one_letter_code
_entity_poly.pdbx_strand_id
1 'polypeptide(L)'
;LMREVKIPCAIDFMVVSSYGGANTSSTGLVKIIKDLDADLTGRDVLIVEDILDTGITLSKLVPVLKMRNPESVKICTILSKPSRRKADIEPDYCGFEVPDEFVVGYGLDYDESTATCPTWAYSSRKCIPTEPKDPKCPVNTPDRS
;
A
#
# COMPACT_ATOMS: atom_id res chain seq x y z
N LEU A 1 2.00 -0.68 13.82
CA LEU A 1 0.59 -0.96 14.14
C LEU A 1 0.46 -2.03 15.23
N MET A 2 0.92 -3.27 15.01
CA MET A 2 0.71 -4.41 15.94
C MET A 2 1.16 -4.16 17.40
N ARG A 3 2.22 -3.40 17.61
CA ARG A 3 2.67 -3.05 18.99
C ARG A 3 1.65 -2.22 19.76
N GLU A 4 0.78 -1.48 19.05
CA GLU A 4 -0.21 -0.59 19.63
C GLU A 4 -1.62 -1.20 19.71
N VAL A 5 -1.87 -2.30 19.00
CA VAL A 5 -3.13 -3.03 19.08
C VAL A 5 -3.19 -3.77 20.41
N LYS A 6 -4.21 -3.47 21.23
CA LYS A 6 -4.38 -4.02 22.59
C LYS A 6 -5.46 -5.10 22.69
N ILE A 7 -6.14 -5.38 21.60
CA ILE A 7 -7.15 -6.43 21.51
C ILE A 7 -6.55 -7.69 20.85
N PRO A 8 -7.03 -8.89 21.18
CA PRO A 8 -6.62 -10.10 20.49
C PRO A 8 -6.96 -10.01 18.99
N CYS A 9 -5.96 -10.27 18.14
CA CYS A 9 -6.14 -10.32 16.70
C CYS A 9 -5.22 -11.36 16.07
N ALA A 10 -5.64 -11.90 14.94
CA ALA A 10 -4.84 -12.76 14.09
C ALA A 10 -4.18 -11.94 12.98
N ILE A 11 -3.00 -12.34 12.55
CA ILE A 11 -2.32 -11.75 11.39
C ILE A 11 -2.26 -12.81 10.30
N ASP A 12 -2.56 -12.40 9.06
CA ASP A 12 -2.37 -13.21 7.87
C ASP A 12 -1.82 -12.33 6.76
N PHE A 13 -1.24 -12.93 5.72
CA PHE A 13 -0.62 -12.22 4.61
C PHE A 13 -1.16 -12.72 3.29
N MET A 14 -1.53 -11.78 2.43
CA MET A 14 -1.99 -12.05 1.07
C MET A 14 -1.03 -11.38 0.08
N VAL A 15 -0.73 -12.07 -1.00
CA VAL A 15 0.05 -11.51 -2.11
C VAL A 15 -0.84 -11.43 -3.34
N VAL A 16 -1.05 -10.22 -3.80
CA VAL A 16 -1.86 -9.93 -4.99
C VAL A 16 -1.02 -9.22 -6.04
N SER A 17 -1.26 -9.54 -7.29
CA SER A 17 -0.65 -8.84 -8.42
C SER A 17 -1.73 -8.17 -9.25
N SER A 18 -1.53 -6.88 -9.56
CA SER A 18 -2.31 -6.19 -10.57
C SER A 18 -1.87 -6.67 -11.95
N TYR A 19 -2.63 -7.59 -12.56
CA TYR A 19 -2.37 -8.01 -13.94
C TYR A 19 -2.77 -6.89 -14.90
N GLY A 20 -1.78 -6.31 -15.58
CA GLY A 20 -2.01 -5.23 -16.54
C GLY A 20 -0.71 -4.71 -17.13
N GLY A 21 0.09 -5.58 -17.75
CA GLY A 21 1.10 -5.14 -18.72
C GLY A 21 0.41 -4.52 -19.93
N ALA A 22 1.08 -3.60 -20.61
CA ALA A 22 0.56 -2.69 -21.64
C ALA A 22 -0.14 -3.30 -22.88
N ASN A 23 -0.38 -4.62 -22.95
CA ASN A 23 -0.85 -5.30 -24.18
C ASN A 23 -1.91 -6.39 -24.00
N THR A 24 -2.60 -6.47 -22.86
CA THR A 24 -3.73 -7.41 -22.76
C THR A 24 -4.97 -6.69 -22.22
N SER A 25 -6.08 -6.82 -22.94
CA SER A 25 -7.42 -6.40 -22.49
C SER A 25 -7.63 -6.91 -21.06
N SER A 26 -7.50 -6.00 -20.09
CA SER A 26 -7.56 -6.34 -18.67
C SER A 26 -8.99 -6.78 -18.35
N THR A 27 -9.19 -8.05 -18.11
CA THR A 27 -10.44 -8.62 -17.55
C THR A 27 -10.77 -8.08 -16.16
N GLY A 28 -10.02 -7.10 -15.69
CA GLY A 28 -10.32 -6.43 -14.42
C GLY A 28 -10.04 -7.27 -13.17
N LEU A 29 -9.51 -8.49 -13.30
CA LEU A 29 -9.29 -9.39 -12.18
C LEU A 29 -7.95 -9.15 -11.50
N VAL A 30 -7.94 -9.24 -10.17
CA VAL A 30 -6.72 -9.31 -9.36
C VAL A 30 -6.24 -10.76 -9.35
N LYS A 31 -4.97 -10.99 -9.66
CA LYS A 31 -4.37 -12.32 -9.50
C LYS A 31 -3.90 -12.47 -8.05
N ILE A 32 -4.49 -13.40 -7.34
CA ILE A 32 -4.03 -13.82 -6.01
C ILE A 32 -2.87 -14.80 -6.22
N ILE A 33 -1.67 -14.44 -5.73
CA ILE A 33 -0.46 -15.28 -5.79
C ILE A 33 -0.36 -16.12 -4.52
N LYS A 34 -0.56 -15.51 -3.34
CA LYS A 34 -0.75 -16.16 -2.06
C LYS A 34 -2.08 -15.73 -1.48
N ASP A 35 -2.91 -16.68 -1.14
CA ASP A 35 -4.20 -16.46 -0.48
C ASP A 35 -4.05 -16.48 1.04
N LEU A 36 -5.09 -16.04 1.73
CA LEU A 36 -5.20 -16.12 3.18
C LEU A 36 -5.33 -17.57 3.61
N ASP A 37 -4.70 -17.91 4.73
CA ASP A 37 -4.79 -19.21 5.36
C ASP A 37 -6.04 -19.30 6.26
N ALA A 38 -6.54 -18.16 6.75
CA ALA A 38 -7.66 -18.07 7.66
C ALA A 38 -9.01 -17.96 6.94
N ASP A 39 -10.04 -18.61 7.49
CA ASP A 39 -11.44 -18.36 7.12
C ASP A 39 -11.88 -16.98 7.66
N LEU A 40 -12.52 -16.19 6.81
CA LEU A 40 -12.98 -14.83 7.13
C LEU A 40 -14.42 -14.78 7.64
N THR A 41 -15.16 -15.88 7.57
CA THR A 41 -16.60 -15.92 7.91
C THR A 41 -16.87 -15.36 9.30
N GLY A 42 -17.69 -14.31 9.37
CA GLY A 42 -18.07 -13.63 10.62
C GLY A 42 -16.96 -12.90 11.36
N ARG A 43 -15.81 -12.64 10.69
CA ARG A 43 -14.68 -11.89 11.28
C ARG A 43 -14.65 -10.44 10.78
N ASP A 44 -14.22 -9.55 11.66
CA ASP A 44 -13.81 -8.21 11.25
C ASP A 44 -12.43 -8.28 10.58
N VAL A 45 -12.33 -7.80 9.37
CA VAL A 45 -11.11 -7.81 8.56
C VAL A 45 -10.57 -6.39 8.41
N LEU A 46 -9.32 -6.19 8.79
CA LEU A 46 -8.59 -4.96 8.56
C LEU A 46 -7.48 -5.21 7.53
N ILE A 47 -7.64 -4.66 6.33
CA ILE A 47 -6.59 -4.63 5.32
C ILE A 47 -5.60 -3.56 5.73
N VAL A 48 -4.32 -3.91 5.81
CA VAL A 48 -3.24 -2.98 6.14
C VAL A 48 -2.30 -2.87 4.96
N GLU A 49 -2.17 -1.66 4.43
CA GLU A 49 -1.30 -1.33 3.31
C GLU A 49 -0.35 -0.20 3.68
N ASP A 50 0.78 -0.13 3.03
CA ASP A 50 1.75 0.95 3.18
C ASP A 50 1.24 2.23 2.51
N ILE A 51 0.75 2.12 1.27
CA ILE A 51 0.29 3.27 0.48
C ILE A 51 -0.97 2.94 -0.35
N LEU A 52 -1.95 3.82 -0.27
CA LEU A 52 -3.10 3.82 -1.17
C LEU A 52 -2.86 4.86 -2.28
N ASP A 53 -2.37 4.39 -3.43
CA ASP A 53 -2.09 5.22 -4.61
C ASP A 53 -3.35 5.32 -5.51
N THR A 54 -3.41 4.58 -6.61
CA THR A 54 -4.54 4.63 -7.56
C THR A 54 -5.83 3.98 -7.03
N GLY A 55 -5.73 3.12 -6.04
CA GLY A 55 -6.84 2.35 -5.48
C GLY A 55 -7.31 1.18 -6.35
N ILE A 56 -6.75 0.98 -7.55
CA ILE A 56 -7.23 -0.04 -8.50
C ILE A 56 -7.12 -1.45 -7.91
N THR A 57 -6.03 -1.79 -7.24
CA THR A 57 -5.83 -3.11 -6.66
C THR A 57 -6.83 -3.37 -5.55
N LEU A 58 -6.95 -2.45 -4.59
CA LEU A 58 -7.87 -2.60 -3.46
C LEU A 58 -9.34 -2.57 -3.87
N SER A 59 -9.71 -1.75 -4.86
CA SER A 59 -11.10 -1.73 -5.35
C SER A 59 -11.56 -3.07 -5.93
N LYS A 60 -10.63 -3.89 -6.41
CA LYS A 60 -10.90 -5.24 -6.90
C LYS A 60 -10.77 -6.31 -5.81
N LEU A 61 -9.84 -6.12 -4.88
CA LEU A 61 -9.59 -7.05 -3.79
C LEU A 61 -10.72 -7.04 -2.75
N VAL A 62 -11.20 -5.87 -2.35
CA VAL A 62 -12.24 -5.73 -1.34
C VAL A 62 -13.51 -6.52 -1.66
N PRO A 63 -14.07 -6.49 -2.89
CA PRO A 63 -15.20 -7.35 -3.25
C PRO A 63 -14.90 -8.84 -3.10
N VAL A 64 -13.70 -9.29 -3.48
CA VAL A 64 -13.28 -10.70 -3.35
C VAL A 64 -13.25 -11.13 -1.88
N LEU A 65 -12.75 -10.28 -0.99
CA LEU A 65 -12.76 -10.57 0.45
C LEU A 65 -14.19 -10.55 1.01
N LYS A 66 -15.03 -9.60 0.59
CA LYS A 66 -16.44 -9.53 1.00
C LYS A 66 -17.25 -10.78 0.61
N MET A 67 -16.92 -11.43 -0.51
CA MET A 67 -17.56 -12.70 -0.91
C MET A 67 -17.26 -13.87 0.04
N ARG A 68 -16.29 -13.73 0.96
CA ARG A 68 -15.96 -14.73 1.99
C ARG A 68 -16.74 -14.54 3.29
N ASN A 69 -17.82 -13.75 3.25
CA ASN A 69 -18.73 -13.49 4.36
C ASN A 69 -18.07 -12.97 5.65
N PRO A 70 -17.12 -12.02 5.60
CA PRO A 70 -16.65 -11.34 6.80
C PRO A 70 -17.78 -10.50 7.42
N GLU A 71 -17.69 -10.22 8.72
CA GLU A 71 -18.59 -9.27 9.40
C GLU A 71 -18.34 -7.84 8.88
N SER A 72 -17.09 -7.45 8.74
CA SER A 72 -16.71 -6.18 8.14
C SER A 72 -15.38 -6.28 7.39
N VAL A 73 -15.17 -5.37 6.43
CA VAL A 73 -13.87 -5.17 5.75
C VAL A 73 -13.57 -3.68 5.79
N LYS A 74 -12.45 -3.34 6.43
CA LYS A 74 -11.94 -1.97 6.53
C LYS A 74 -10.51 -1.87 6.01
N ILE A 75 -10.12 -0.66 5.61
CA ILE A 75 -8.81 -0.38 5.01
C ILE A 75 -8.05 0.59 5.92
N CYS A 76 -6.82 0.25 6.25
CA CYS A 76 -5.88 1.09 6.97
C CYS A 76 -4.62 1.27 6.13
N THR A 77 -4.22 2.53 5.89
CA THR A 77 -3.00 2.84 5.17
C THR A 77 -2.13 3.81 5.97
N ILE A 78 -0.81 3.69 5.84
CA ILE A 78 0.10 4.71 6.35
C ILE A 78 0.00 5.96 5.48
N LEU A 79 0.06 5.79 4.15
CA LEU A 79 0.05 6.88 3.19
C LEU A 79 -1.15 6.78 2.24
N SER A 80 -1.68 7.92 1.84
CA SER A 80 -2.73 8.02 0.82
C SER A 80 -2.38 9.11 -0.18
N LYS A 81 -2.61 8.86 -1.48
CA LYS A 81 -2.48 9.83 -2.57
C LYS A 81 -3.84 10.12 -3.20
N PRO A 82 -4.66 11.01 -2.62
CA PRO A 82 -6.01 11.28 -3.15
C PRO A 82 -5.97 11.79 -4.59
N SER A 83 -4.96 12.61 -4.95
CA SER A 83 -4.81 13.17 -6.30
C SER A 83 -4.55 12.12 -7.39
N ARG A 84 -4.09 10.93 -7.03
CA ARG A 84 -3.86 9.80 -7.96
C ARG A 84 -5.00 8.81 -8.02
N ARG A 85 -6.03 8.98 -7.19
CA ARG A 85 -7.13 8.03 -7.10
C ARG A 85 -7.84 7.86 -8.46
N LYS A 86 -7.92 6.64 -8.93
CA LYS A 86 -8.59 6.24 -10.18
C LYS A 86 -9.81 5.34 -9.93
N ALA A 87 -9.89 4.73 -8.76
CA ALA A 87 -11.00 3.90 -8.33
C ALA A 87 -11.74 4.58 -7.17
N ASP A 88 -13.04 4.37 -7.10
CA ASP A 88 -13.88 4.86 -6.00
C ASP A 88 -13.65 3.99 -4.75
N ILE A 89 -12.56 4.28 -4.06
CA ILE A 89 -12.17 3.61 -2.81
C ILE A 89 -11.34 4.56 -1.96
N GLU A 90 -11.71 4.64 -0.69
CA GLU A 90 -11.00 5.44 0.29
C GLU A 90 -10.63 4.57 1.51
N PRO A 91 -9.54 4.92 2.22
CA PRO A 91 -9.17 4.21 3.44
C PRO A 91 -10.11 4.60 4.58
N ASP A 92 -10.50 3.63 5.42
CA ASP A 92 -11.21 3.91 6.68
C ASP A 92 -10.28 4.58 7.70
N TYR A 93 -8.99 4.24 7.65
CA TYR A 93 -7.95 4.80 8.52
C TYR A 93 -6.75 5.19 7.66
N CYS A 94 -6.38 6.46 7.72
CA CYS A 94 -5.23 7.00 6.99
C CYS A 94 -4.27 7.68 7.96
N GLY A 95 -2.99 7.34 7.85
CA GLY A 95 -1.94 8.02 8.62
C GLY A 95 -1.67 9.42 8.10
N PHE A 96 -1.30 9.52 6.82
CA PHE A 96 -0.93 10.79 6.19
C PHE A 96 -1.41 10.84 4.74
N GLU A 97 -1.92 11.99 4.32
CA GLU A 97 -2.10 12.30 2.91
C GLU A 97 -0.80 12.88 2.35
N VAL A 98 -0.43 12.41 1.17
CA VAL A 98 0.81 12.83 0.50
C VAL A 98 0.52 13.30 -0.93
N PRO A 99 1.30 14.26 -1.46
CA PRO A 99 1.13 14.74 -2.82
C PRO A 99 1.49 13.68 -3.86
N ASP A 100 1.27 13.99 -5.14
CA ASP A 100 1.67 13.12 -6.27
C ASP A 100 3.19 13.17 -6.49
N GLU A 101 3.94 12.77 -5.48
CA GLU A 101 5.38 12.61 -5.53
C GLU A 101 5.77 11.16 -5.26
N PHE A 102 6.95 10.76 -5.71
CA PHE A 102 7.44 9.42 -5.46
C PHE A 102 7.93 9.33 -4.01
N VAL A 103 7.39 8.39 -3.24
CA VAL A 103 7.73 8.21 -1.82
C VAL A 103 8.63 7.00 -1.67
N VAL A 104 9.72 7.16 -0.91
CA VAL A 104 10.70 6.11 -0.62
C VAL A 104 11.04 6.07 0.87
N GLY A 105 11.62 4.97 1.34
CA GLY A 105 12.02 4.78 2.73
C GLY A 105 10.92 4.20 3.60
N TYR A 106 11.27 3.83 4.82
CA TYR A 106 10.37 3.18 5.79
C TYR A 106 9.69 1.90 5.25
N GLY A 107 10.43 1.12 4.47
CA GLY A 107 9.93 -0.08 3.78
C GLY A 107 9.49 0.14 2.34
N LEU A 108 9.16 1.37 1.94
CA LEU A 108 8.89 1.72 0.55
C LEU A 108 10.22 1.77 -0.21
N ASP A 109 10.34 0.93 -1.22
CA ASP A 109 11.61 0.76 -1.94
C ASP A 109 11.57 1.31 -3.36
N TYR A 110 12.74 1.72 -3.81
CA TYR A 110 13.05 1.98 -5.20
C TYR A 110 14.38 1.31 -5.55
N ASP A 111 14.34 0.41 -6.53
CA ASP A 111 15.52 -0.25 -7.09
C ASP A 111 16.40 -0.94 -6.01
N GLU A 112 15.76 -1.61 -5.04
CA GLU A 112 16.39 -2.37 -3.95
C GLU A 112 17.38 -1.58 -3.08
N SER A 113 17.26 -0.23 -3.03
CA SER A 113 18.26 0.61 -2.37
C SER A 113 17.73 1.55 -1.28
N THR A 114 16.42 1.77 -1.18
CA THR A 114 15.86 2.82 -0.32
C THR A 114 15.00 2.31 0.84
N ALA A 115 14.61 1.04 0.85
CA ALA A 115 13.73 0.47 1.86
C ALA A 115 14.25 0.58 3.30
N THR A 116 15.57 0.56 3.48
CA THR A 116 16.23 0.62 4.80
C THR A 116 16.29 2.02 5.41
N CYS A 117 15.90 3.06 4.69
CA CYS A 117 15.84 4.41 5.25
C CYS A 117 14.82 4.45 6.40
N PRO A 118 15.19 4.93 7.60
CA PRO A 118 14.33 4.89 8.80
C PRO A 118 13.15 5.87 8.74
N THR A 119 13.15 6.78 7.76
CA THR A 119 12.10 7.75 7.51
C THR A 119 11.63 7.64 6.06
N TRP A 120 10.37 7.99 5.81
CA TRP A 120 9.92 8.16 4.43
C TRP A 120 10.24 9.57 3.92
N ALA A 121 10.46 9.69 2.63
CA ALA A 121 10.81 10.94 2.00
C ALA A 121 10.26 11.01 0.56
N TYR A 122 10.07 12.23 0.06
CA TYR A 122 9.75 12.43 -1.34
C TYR A 122 11.04 12.36 -2.16
N SER A 123 11.01 11.56 -3.22
CA SER A 123 12.06 11.55 -4.23
C SER A 123 11.56 12.31 -5.45
N SER A 124 12.18 13.43 -5.76
CA SER A 124 11.99 14.04 -7.08
C SER A 124 12.57 13.07 -8.12
N ARG A 125 11.90 12.90 -9.27
CA ARG A 125 12.42 12.04 -10.36
C ARG A 125 13.84 12.39 -10.83
N LYS A 126 14.34 13.55 -10.44
CA LYS A 126 15.72 14.02 -10.71
C LYS A 126 16.76 13.51 -9.70
N CYS A 127 16.29 12.97 -8.56
CA CYS A 127 17.16 12.47 -7.48
C CYS A 127 17.13 10.94 -7.36
N ILE A 128 16.58 10.23 -8.33
CA ILE A 128 16.70 8.79 -8.39
C ILE A 128 18.11 8.50 -8.91
N PRO A 129 19.03 7.96 -8.09
CA PRO A 129 20.38 7.67 -8.56
C PRO A 129 20.27 6.65 -9.70
N THR A 130 20.80 6.99 -10.86
CA THR A 130 21.01 6.03 -11.96
C THR A 130 22.16 5.07 -11.66
N GLU A 131 22.85 5.29 -10.52
CA GLU A 131 23.89 4.40 -9.99
C GLU A 131 23.82 4.31 -8.46
N PRO A 132 24.10 3.14 -7.86
CA PRO A 132 23.90 2.90 -6.41
C PRO A 132 24.92 3.58 -5.48
N LYS A 133 25.59 4.64 -5.89
CA LYS A 133 26.73 5.25 -5.16
C LYS A 133 26.66 6.77 -4.97
N ASP A 134 25.53 7.43 -5.16
CA ASP A 134 25.49 8.87 -4.88
C ASP A 134 24.94 9.17 -3.47
N PRO A 135 25.82 9.50 -2.47
CA PRO A 135 25.41 9.82 -1.10
C PRO A 135 24.79 11.23 -0.96
N LYS A 136 24.51 11.91 -2.05
CA LYS A 136 24.13 13.34 -2.06
C LYS A 136 22.70 13.63 -2.54
N CYS A 137 21.80 12.64 -2.54
CA CYS A 137 20.40 12.96 -2.82
C CYS A 137 19.80 13.68 -1.60
N PRO A 138 19.45 14.97 -1.70
CA PRO A 138 18.82 15.69 -0.60
C PRO A 138 17.41 15.12 -0.42
N VAL A 139 17.24 14.35 0.65
CA VAL A 139 15.95 13.82 1.06
C VAL A 139 15.20 14.96 1.76
N ASN A 140 14.19 15.52 1.11
CA ASN A 140 13.31 16.49 1.77
C ASN A 140 12.42 15.76 2.77
N THR A 141 12.76 15.82 4.05
CA THR A 141 11.86 15.39 5.13
C THR A 141 10.79 16.45 5.32
N PRO A 142 9.49 16.08 5.42
CA PRO A 142 8.48 17.06 5.76
C PRO A 142 8.71 17.61 7.16
N ASP A 143 8.54 18.92 7.28
CA ASP A 143 8.68 19.65 8.53
C ASP A 143 7.69 19.10 9.56
N ARG A 144 8.17 18.77 10.76
CA ARG A 144 7.34 18.35 11.89
C ARG A 144 6.80 19.61 12.56
N SER A 145 5.71 20.12 12.06
CA SER A 145 4.92 21.11 12.79
C SER A 145 3.73 20.46 13.49
#